data_5d77c1269cb4a44c3c0ad15c9acc5f10
#
_entry.id   5d77c1269cb4a44c3c0ad15c9acc5f10
#
_cell.length_a   1.000
_cell.length_b   1.000
_cell.length_c   1.000
_cell.angle_alpha   90.00
_cell.angle_beta   90.00
_cell.angle_gamma   90.00
#
_symmetry.space_group_name_H-M   'P 1'
#
loop_
_entity.id
_entity.type
_entity.pdbx_description
1 polymer ?
#
loop_
_entity_poly.entity_id
_entity_poly.type
_entity_poly.pdbx_seq_one_letter_code
_entity_poly.pdbx_strand_id
1 'polypeptide(L)'
;MYDSSQEQRICLGSSEKIKSDNLRLQHQLFNLYDLINIIDSYSQEYVLTPFFNDNIDKIDWRFLSLNMNAIDILTKNRDKIDWDNLCANPCAIELLRENPDKINWIIVNGNLNGIDLLKENPSKIDWVYLSDNTNPNSIDILKENHSKIHWGILSQNPSAIDILKNNIDKINWRALSLNPSALDFLKENPDRIDWRFIQMNPNPDAISMLLEHPEHKIDWFYVSKNPGAINLLVNNPDKVNWDTLTVNKNSSHLLDLYPDKIDWSYLSEQENAIDLIMKYPSKIDWKTVWRNSNIFKLRSFNEFL
;
A
#
# COMPACT_ATOMS: atom_id res chain seq x y z
N MET A 1 -2.61 -4.37 -13.22
CA MET A 1 -1.18 -4.48 -12.88
C MET A 1 -0.86 -3.34 -11.96
N TYR A 2 -0.79 -3.59 -10.66
CA TYR A 2 -0.24 -2.62 -9.73
C TYR A 2 1.26 -2.57 -9.98
N ASP A 3 1.76 -1.43 -10.41
CA ASP A 3 3.19 -1.22 -10.63
C ASP A 3 3.86 -0.98 -9.27
N SER A 4 4.31 -2.09 -8.64
CA SER A 4 5.12 -2.04 -7.42
C SER A 4 6.43 -1.25 -7.60
N SER A 5 6.78 -0.92 -8.86
CA SER A 5 7.97 -0.13 -9.19
C SER A 5 7.83 1.35 -8.83
N GLN A 6 6.61 1.88 -8.68
CA GLN A 6 6.40 3.27 -8.27
C GLN A 6 6.57 3.48 -6.76
N GLU A 7 6.09 2.54 -5.92
CA GLU A 7 6.25 2.65 -4.47
C GLU A 7 7.71 2.52 -3.99
N GLN A 8 8.50 1.67 -4.66
CA GLN A 8 9.95 1.56 -4.37
C GLN A 8 10.76 2.79 -4.80
N ARG A 9 10.28 3.58 -5.78
CA ARG A 9 11.01 4.78 -6.23
C ARG A 9 10.87 5.97 -5.28
N ILE A 10 9.83 6.02 -4.47
CA ILE A 10 9.52 7.18 -3.60
C ILE A 10 10.46 7.24 -2.39
N CYS A 11 10.93 6.09 -1.86
CA CYS A 11 11.72 6.03 -0.63
C CYS A 11 13.24 5.95 -0.83
N LEU A 12 13.75 5.77 -2.06
CA LEU A 12 15.18 5.58 -2.32
C LEU A 12 15.87 6.88 -2.75
N GLY A 13 16.12 7.80 -1.86
CA GLY A 13 16.98 8.76 -2.44
C GLY A 13 17.40 10.07 -1.85
N SER A 14 17.85 10.20 -0.65
CA SER A 14 18.34 11.53 -0.28
C SER A 14 19.86 11.69 -0.07
N SER A 15 20.63 10.68 0.29
CA SER A 15 22.04 10.95 0.64
C SER A 15 23.10 10.54 -0.40
N GLU A 16 22.96 9.42 -1.07
CA GLU A 16 24.00 8.99 -2.02
C GLU A 16 23.88 9.64 -3.41
N LYS A 17 22.65 9.92 -3.84
CA LYS A 17 22.40 10.62 -5.10
C LYS A 17 22.94 12.06 -5.07
N ILE A 18 22.84 12.73 -3.94
CA ILE A 18 23.38 14.11 -3.73
C ILE A 18 24.90 14.16 -3.92
N LYS A 19 25.64 13.15 -3.47
CA LYS A 19 27.11 13.09 -3.61
C LYS A 19 27.58 12.83 -5.04
N SER A 20 26.91 11.98 -5.79
CA SER A 20 27.31 11.64 -7.17
C SER A 20 27.01 12.77 -8.17
N ASP A 21 25.92 13.50 -7.93
CA ASP A 21 25.46 14.55 -8.85
C ASP A 21 26.21 15.87 -8.64
N ASN A 22 26.73 16.17 -7.45
CA ASN A 22 27.63 17.32 -7.21
C ASN A 22 28.93 17.25 -8.03
N LEU A 23 29.43 16.08 -8.37
CA LEU A 23 30.63 15.91 -9.24
C LEU A 23 30.30 16.13 -10.74
N ARG A 24 29.06 15.91 -11.16
CA ARG A 24 28.60 16.16 -12.54
C ARG A 24 28.28 17.63 -12.80
N LEU A 25 27.86 18.36 -11.78
CA LEU A 25 27.48 19.79 -11.87
C LEU A 25 28.67 20.72 -12.20
N GLN A 26 29.90 20.32 -11.96
CA GLN A 26 31.08 21.14 -12.19
C GLN A 26 31.50 21.27 -13.67
N HIS A 27 30.93 20.52 -14.60
CA HIS A 27 31.39 20.45 -15.99
C HIS A 27 30.38 20.79 -17.09
N GLN A 28 29.15 21.25 -16.79
CA GLN A 28 28.17 21.61 -17.81
C GLN A 28 27.52 22.98 -17.51
N LEU A 29 27.47 23.84 -18.55
CA LEU A 29 26.64 25.06 -18.58
C LEU A 29 25.17 24.63 -18.71
N PHE A 30 24.46 24.64 -17.61
CA PHE A 30 23.02 24.34 -17.61
C PHE A 30 22.21 25.54 -18.13
N ASN A 31 21.18 25.28 -18.93
CA ASN A 31 20.17 26.28 -19.14
C ASN A 31 19.23 26.34 -17.91
N LEU A 32 18.46 27.42 -17.78
CA LEU A 32 17.56 27.66 -16.65
C LEU A 32 16.53 26.51 -16.47
N TYR A 33 16.15 25.85 -17.56
CA TYR A 33 15.19 24.77 -17.57
C TYR A 33 15.75 23.48 -16.93
N ASP A 34 17.01 23.16 -17.20
CA ASP A 34 17.71 22.03 -16.58
C ASP A 34 17.91 22.29 -15.08
N LEU A 35 18.17 23.53 -14.70
CA LEU A 35 18.28 23.92 -13.29
C LEU A 35 16.94 23.77 -12.55
N ILE A 36 15.83 24.19 -13.17
CA ILE A 36 14.47 24.00 -12.62
C ILE A 36 14.15 22.51 -12.44
N ASN A 37 14.42 21.68 -13.45
CA ASN A 37 14.18 20.24 -13.36
C ASN A 37 15.05 19.55 -12.30
N ILE A 38 16.29 20.02 -12.13
CA ILE A 38 17.18 19.54 -11.08
C ILE A 38 16.66 19.98 -9.69
N ILE A 39 16.27 21.25 -9.52
CA ILE A 39 15.71 21.76 -8.28
C ILE A 39 14.40 21.04 -7.95
N ASP A 40 13.50 20.83 -8.91
CA ASP A 40 12.29 20.05 -8.72
C ASP A 40 12.58 18.58 -8.34
N SER A 41 13.68 17.99 -8.85
CA SER A 41 14.11 16.65 -8.46
C SER A 41 14.68 16.56 -7.04
N TYR A 42 15.19 17.67 -6.50
CA TYR A 42 15.73 17.77 -5.14
C TYR A 42 14.69 18.27 -4.12
N SER A 43 13.64 18.94 -4.58
CA SER A 43 12.56 19.44 -3.73
C SER A 43 11.41 18.43 -3.58
N GLN A 44 11.72 17.16 -3.35
CA GLN A 44 10.69 16.14 -3.07
C GLN A 44 10.15 16.26 -1.63
N GLU A 45 10.00 17.48 -1.14
CA GLU A 45 9.33 17.71 0.14
C GLU A 45 7.82 17.63 -0.09
N TYR A 46 7.17 16.69 0.59
CA TYR A 46 5.72 16.64 0.66
C TYR A 46 5.20 17.66 1.67
N VAL A 47 4.26 18.49 1.22
CA VAL A 47 3.59 19.47 2.08
C VAL A 47 2.10 19.20 2.12
N LEU A 48 1.47 19.54 3.26
CA LEU A 48 0.01 19.45 3.35
C LEU A 48 -0.65 20.36 2.30
N THR A 49 -1.73 19.87 1.69
CA THR A 49 -2.55 20.74 0.86
C THR A 49 -3.15 21.87 1.72
N PRO A 50 -3.49 23.04 1.15
CA PRO A 50 -3.91 24.20 1.93
C PRO A 50 -5.02 23.90 2.94
N PHE A 51 -6.04 23.15 2.55
CA PHE A 51 -7.15 22.78 3.43
C PHE A 51 -6.68 22.01 4.68
N PHE A 52 -5.77 21.04 4.54
CA PHE A 52 -5.25 20.28 5.66
C PHE A 52 -4.24 21.06 6.47
N ASN A 53 -3.48 21.96 5.85
CA ASN A 53 -2.58 22.86 6.56
C ASN A 53 -3.36 23.84 7.45
N ASP A 54 -4.51 24.34 7.01
CA ASP A 54 -5.40 25.21 7.81
C ASP A 54 -6.07 24.48 8.97
N ASN A 55 -6.03 23.14 9.00
CA ASN A 55 -6.57 22.30 10.06
C ASN A 55 -5.48 21.48 10.78
N ILE A 56 -4.24 21.99 10.81
CA ILE A 56 -3.07 21.30 11.38
C ILE A 56 -3.20 21.03 12.89
N ASP A 57 -4.02 21.81 13.58
CA ASP A 57 -4.37 21.64 15.00
C ASP A 57 -5.15 20.34 15.28
N LYS A 58 -5.75 19.73 14.25
CA LYS A 58 -6.52 18.49 14.34
C LYS A 58 -5.69 17.24 14.10
N ILE A 59 -4.35 17.33 14.00
CA ILE A 59 -3.48 16.17 13.72
C ILE A 59 -3.65 15.07 14.77
N ASP A 60 -3.97 13.86 14.32
CA ASP A 60 -3.73 12.64 15.08
C ASP A 60 -2.35 12.05 14.67
N TRP A 61 -1.35 12.24 15.53
CA TRP A 61 0.04 11.85 15.27
C TRP A 61 0.22 10.35 15.09
N ARG A 62 -0.67 9.49 15.64
CA ARG A 62 -0.63 8.04 15.45
C ARG A 62 -0.92 7.69 13.99
N PHE A 63 -2.00 8.26 13.44
CA PHE A 63 -2.37 8.03 12.04
C PHE A 63 -1.40 8.72 11.08
N LEU A 64 -0.93 9.93 11.42
CA LEU A 64 0.09 10.61 10.62
C LEU A 64 1.40 9.82 10.55
N SER A 65 1.80 9.10 11.62
CA SER A 65 3.00 8.25 11.61
C SER A 65 2.93 7.11 10.60
N LEU A 66 1.74 6.65 10.21
CA LEU A 66 1.53 5.67 9.12
C LEU A 66 1.63 6.28 7.72
N ASN A 67 1.51 7.60 7.59
CA ASN A 67 1.42 8.28 6.30
C ASN A 67 2.79 8.37 5.63
N MET A 68 2.94 7.76 4.44
CA MET A 68 4.23 7.71 3.73
C MET A 68 4.75 9.10 3.31
N ASN A 69 3.88 10.07 3.12
CA ASN A 69 4.23 11.42 2.69
C ASN A 69 4.49 12.38 3.88
N ALA A 70 4.37 11.89 5.13
CA ALA A 70 4.51 12.72 6.34
C ALA A 70 5.93 12.74 6.93
N ILE A 71 6.91 12.07 6.33
CA ILE A 71 8.25 11.89 6.92
C ILE A 71 8.90 13.23 7.30
N ASP A 72 8.77 14.26 6.46
CA ASP A 72 9.34 15.59 6.73
C ASP A 72 8.70 16.27 7.96
N ILE A 73 7.37 16.14 8.09
CA ILE A 73 6.65 16.66 9.27
C ILE A 73 7.04 15.87 10.52
N LEU A 74 7.10 14.54 10.42
CA LEU A 74 7.47 13.66 11.54
C LEU A 74 8.90 13.91 12.01
N THR A 75 9.84 14.10 11.09
CA THR A 75 11.24 14.39 11.40
C THR A 75 11.39 15.72 12.17
N LYS A 76 10.56 16.73 11.85
CA LYS A 76 10.52 18.03 12.55
C LYS A 76 9.80 17.96 13.90
N ASN A 77 9.05 16.89 14.20
CA ASN A 77 8.23 16.70 15.42
C ASN A 77 8.47 15.31 16.05
N ARG A 78 9.74 14.96 16.28
CA ARG A 78 10.15 13.61 16.73
C ARG A 78 9.52 13.19 18.07
N ASP A 79 9.21 14.15 18.94
CA ASP A 79 8.54 13.94 20.22
C ASP A 79 7.09 13.50 20.11
N LYS A 80 6.46 13.66 18.93
CA LYS A 80 5.06 13.31 18.66
C LYS A 80 4.91 12.04 17.85
N ILE A 81 6.00 11.42 17.40
CA ILE A 81 5.98 10.20 16.61
C ILE A 81 5.41 9.04 17.42
N ASP A 82 4.42 8.37 16.85
CA ASP A 82 4.04 7.02 17.25
C ASP A 82 4.98 6.02 16.56
N TRP A 83 5.97 5.53 17.31
CA TRP A 83 7.03 4.69 16.77
C TRP A 83 6.54 3.32 16.30
N ASP A 84 5.51 2.75 16.94
CA ASP A 84 4.91 1.49 16.48
C ASP A 84 4.26 1.67 15.11
N ASN A 85 3.46 2.71 14.93
CA ASN A 85 2.86 3.03 13.64
C ASN A 85 3.93 3.44 12.60
N LEU A 86 4.97 4.16 13.02
CA LEU A 86 6.09 4.50 12.13
C LEU A 86 6.80 3.25 11.59
N CYS A 87 6.91 2.17 12.37
CA CYS A 87 7.50 0.91 11.91
C CYS A 87 6.73 0.27 10.75
N ALA A 88 5.44 0.59 10.57
CA ALA A 88 4.64 0.15 9.44
C ALA A 88 4.74 1.08 8.22
N ASN A 89 5.31 2.30 8.38
CA ASN A 89 5.44 3.28 7.30
C ASN A 89 6.61 2.88 6.36
N PRO A 90 6.36 2.60 5.07
CA PRO A 90 7.44 2.15 4.17
C PRO A 90 8.51 3.21 3.90
N CYS A 91 8.20 4.50 4.09
CA CYS A 91 9.16 5.59 3.88
C CYS A 91 9.99 5.94 5.13
N ALA A 92 9.75 5.27 6.26
CA ALA A 92 10.38 5.59 7.53
C ALA A 92 11.70 4.84 7.82
N ILE A 93 12.20 4.00 6.92
CA ILE A 93 13.32 3.07 7.21
C ILE A 93 14.57 3.80 7.69
N GLU A 94 14.95 4.93 7.08
CA GLU A 94 16.12 5.71 7.53
C GLU A 94 15.91 6.33 8.92
N LEU A 95 14.70 6.83 9.19
CA LEU A 95 14.36 7.37 10.51
C LEU A 95 14.38 6.27 11.60
N LEU A 96 13.99 5.05 11.25
CA LEU A 96 14.09 3.88 12.13
C LEU A 96 15.57 3.47 12.36
N ARG A 97 16.44 3.53 11.33
CA ARG A 97 17.90 3.28 11.48
C ARG A 97 18.57 4.26 12.45
N GLU A 98 18.14 5.53 12.41
CA GLU A 98 18.63 6.55 13.36
C GLU A 98 18.15 6.30 14.80
N ASN A 99 17.10 5.49 15.00
CA ASN A 99 16.47 5.26 16.31
C ASN A 99 16.23 3.76 16.56
N PRO A 100 17.29 2.94 16.65
CA PRO A 100 17.17 1.48 16.72
C PRO A 100 16.46 0.96 17.97
N ASP A 101 16.48 1.73 19.06
CA ASP A 101 15.77 1.43 20.31
C ASP A 101 14.24 1.58 20.19
N LYS A 102 13.74 2.23 19.14
CA LYS A 102 12.33 2.44 18.85
C LYS A 102 11.75 1.42 17.90
N ILE A 103 12.56 0.52 17.33
CA ILE A 103 12.11 -0.43 16.32
C ILE A 103 11.26 -1.53 16.95
N ASN A 104 9.99 -1.60 16.53
CA ASN A 104 9.15 -2.77 16.73
C ASN A 104 9.38 -3.78 15.61
N TRP A 105 10.21 -4.78 15.87
CA TRP A 105 10.64 -5.77 14.89
C TRP A 105 9.49 -6.61 14.34
N ILE A 106 8.41 -6.85 15.11
CA ILE A 106 7.24 -7.58 14.62
C ILE A 106 6.60 -6.81 13.47
N ILE A 107 6.41 -5.50 13.63
CA ILE A 107 5.79 -4.63 12.64
C ILE A 107 6.71 -4.47 11.40
N VAL A 108 8.02 -4.28 11.61
CA VAL A 108 9.00 -4.14 10.52
C VAL A 108 9.03 -5.37 9.59
N ASN A 109 8.77 -6.57 10.10
CA ASN A 109 8.68 -7.76 9.24
C ASN A 109 7.56 -7.67 8.18
N GLY A 110 6.48 -6.94 8.46
CA GLY A 110 5.41 -6.64 7.51
C GLY A 110 5.65 -5.39 6.65
N ASN A 111 6.66 -4.56 6.99
CA ASN A 111 6.95 -3.34 6.25
C ASN A 111 7.60 -3.67 4.90
N LEU A 112 7.01 -3.18 3.80
CA LEU A 112 7.47 -3.47 2.43
C LEU A 112 8.94 -3.09 2.20
N ASN A 113 9.42 -1.99 2.79
CA ASN A 113 10.78 -1.52 2.64
C ASN A 113 11.71 -1.93 3.81
N GLY A 114 11.18 -2.71 4.78
CA GLY A 114 11.93 -3.20 5.94
C GLY A 114 12.94 -4.32 5.64
N ILE A 115 12.95 -4.86 4.41
CA ILE A 115 13.72 -6.07 4.06
C ILE A 115 15.22 -5.90 4.30
N ASP A 116 15.81 -4.76 3.94
CA ASP A 116 17.26 -4.55 4.14
C ASP A 116 17.59 -4.42 5.64
N LEU A 117 16.71 -3.80 6.41
CA LEU A 117 16.85 -3.73 7.88
C LEU A 117 16.78 -5.12 8.52
N LEU A 118 15.94 -6.03 7.98
CA LEU A 118 15.86 -7.43 8.40
C LEU A 118 17.10 -8.24 7.99
N LYS A 119 17.67 -8.01 6.80
CA LYS A 119 18.94 -8.62 6.37
C LYS A 119 20.10 -8.23 7.29
N GLU A 120 20.14 -6.99 7.74
CA GLU A 120 21.12 -6.51 8.70
C GLU A 120 20.92 -7.11 10.09
N ASN A 121 19.70 -7.55 10.42
CA ASN A 121 19.31 -8.10 11.72
C ASN A 121 18.59 -9.45 11.61
N PRO A 122 19.24 -10.51 11.11
CA PRO A 122 18.56 -11.78 10.80
C PRO A 122 17.93 -12.48 12.00
N SER A 123 18.41 -12.21 13.22
CA SER A 123 17.79 -12.73 14.45
C SER A 123 16.42 -12.13 14.76
N LYS A 124 16.01 -11.05 14.07
CA LYS A 124 14.75 -10.34 14.23
C LYS A 124 13.70 -10.74 13.19
N ILE A 125 14.04 -11.65 12.27
CA ILE A 125 13.12 -12.14 11.25
C ILE A 125 12.04 -13.00 11.89
N ASP A 126 10.78 -12.59 11.71
CA ASP A 126 9.61 -13.43 11.91
C ASP A 126 9.20 -14.06 10.59
N TRP A 127 9.33 -15.36 10.47
CA TRP A 127 9.13 -16.10 9.23
C TRP A 127 7.67 -16.12 8.75
N VAL A 128 6.71 -15.96 9.66
CA VAL A 128 5.28 -15.84 9.35
C VAL A 128 5.01 -14.52 8.64
N TYR A 129 5.41 -13.41 9.26
CA TYR A 129 5.25 -12.07 8.67
C TYR A 129 6.10 -11.88 7.40
N LEU A 130 7.32 -12.44 7.36
CA LEU A 130 8.14 -12.39 6.15
C LEU A 130 7.50 -13.18 5.00
N SER A 131 6.80 -14.29 5.26
CA SER A 131 6.07 -15.04 4.22
C SER A 131 4.87 -14.26 3.67
N ASP A 132 4.30 -13.35 4.45
CA ASP A 132 3.21 -12.44 4.02
C ASP A 132 3.73 -11.18 3.31
N ASN A 133 4.99 -10.82 3.52
CA ASN A 133 5.58 -9.60 2.96
C ASN A 133 5.65 -9.67 1.44
N THR A 134 4.93 -8.77 0.76
CA THR A 134 4.81 -8.76 -0.70
C THR A 134 5.99 -8.13 -1.44
N ASN A 135 7.02 -7.63 -0.74
CA ASN A 135 8.25 -7.19 -1.38
C ASN A 135 8.95 -8.39 -2.03
N PRO A 136 9.27 -8.36 -3.35
CA PRO A 136 9.93 -9.47 -4.03
C PRO A 136 11.23 -9.94 -3.35
N ASN A 137 11.99 -9.03 -2.73
CA ASN A 137 13.23 -9.37 -2.03
C ASN A 137 13.02 -10.24 -0.77
N SER A 138 11.80 -10.30 -0.21
CA SER A 138 11.45 -11.23 0.87
C SER A 138 11.55 -12.69 0.40
N ILE A 139 11.19 -12.94 -0.87
CA ILE A 139 11.21 -14.27 -1.48
C ILE A 139 12.64 -14.83 -1.56
N ASP A 140 13.64 -13.98 -1.78
CA ASP A 140 15.04 -14.44 -1.83
C ASP A 140 15.52 -14.92 -0.46
N ILE A 141 15.16 -14.21 0.62
CA ILE A 141 15.44 -14.64 1.99
C ILE A 141 14.74 -15.98 2.29
N LEU A 142 13.48 -16.12 1.85
CA LEU A 142 12.69 -17.34 2.04
C LEU A 142 13.28 -18.54 1.28
N LYS A 143 13.79 -18.34 0.05
CA LYS A 143 14.45 -19.37 -0.75
C LYS A 143 15.72 -19.91 -0.04
N GLU A 144 16.52 -19.00 0.54
CA GLU A 144 17.70 -19.37 1.32
C GLU A 144 17.36 -20.09 2.63
N ASN A 145 16.14 -19.90 3.15
CA ASN A 145 15.67 -20.43 4.42
C ASN A 145 14.42 -21.29 4.26
N HIS A 146 14.40 -22.18 3.28
CA HIS A 146 13.25 -22.96 2.82
C HIS A 146 12.47 -23.67 3.94
N SER A 147 13.16 -24.19 4.97
CA SER A 147 12.55 -24.88 6.12
C SER A 147 11.76 -23.93 7.04
N LYS A 148 11.91 -22.62 6.89
CA LYS A 148 11.25 -21.59 7.70
C LYS A 148 10.00 -21.00 7.03
N ILE A 149 9.75 -21.36 5.78
CA ILE A 149 8.63 -20.83 4.99
C ILE A 149 7.30 -21.24 5.61
N HIS A 150 6.42 -20.26 5.84
CA HIS A 150 5.03 -20.52 6.20
C HIS A 150 4.18 -20.64 4.93
N TRP A 151 4.14 -21.86 4.34
CA TRP A 151 3.52 -22.12 3.04
C TRP A 151 2.05 -21.71 2.93
N GLY A 152 1.29 -21.84 4.02
CA GLY A 152 -0.12 -21.44 4.06
C GLY A 152 -0.31 -19.95 3.80
N ILE A 153 0.55 -19.10 4.39
CA ILE A 153 0.55 -17.66 4.19
C ILE A 153 1.19 -17.30 2.85
N LEU A 154 2.32 -17.91 2.52
CA LEU A 154 3.01 -17.66 1.27
C LEU A 154 2.11 -17.91 0.05
N SER A 155 1.15 -18.85 0.14
CA SER A 155 0.24 -19.14 -0.97
C SER A 155 -0.62 -17.95 -1.41
N GLN A 156 -0.94 -17.00 -0.51
CA GLN A 156 -1.67 -15.77 -0.87
C GLN A 156 -0.75 -14.63 -1.32
N ASN A 157 0.58 -14.75 -1.15
CA ASN A 157 1.54 -13.70 -1.50
C ASN A 157 1.71 -13.59 -3.03
N PRO A 158 1.40 -12.43 -3.65
CA PRO A 158 1.48 -12.27 -5.10
C PRO A 158 2.91 -12.39 -5.65
N SER A 159 3.93 -12.13 -4.84
CA SER A 159 5.34 -12.24 -5.24
C SER A 159 5.86 -13.68 -5.23
N ALA A 160 5.06 -14.65 -4.73
CA ALA A 160 5.53 -16.01 -4.46
C ALA A 160 5.19 -17.04 -5.55
N ILE A 161 4.58 -16.66 -6.68
CA ILE A 161 4.06 -17.61 -7.68
C ILE A 161 5.12 -18.60 -8.17
N ASP A 162 6.34 -18.14 -8.45
CA ASP A 162 7.40 -19.00 -8.96
C ASP A 162 7.86 -20.05 -7.94
N ILE A 163 8.01 -19.66 -6.66
CA ILE A 163 8.38 -20.62 -5.62
C ILE A 163 7.23 -21.60 -5.33
N LEU A 164 5.98 -21.17 -5.43
CA LEU A 164 4.79 -22.02 -5.26
C LEU A 164 4.68 -23.05 -6.39
N LYS A 165 4.85 -22.66 -7.67
CA LYS A 165 4.85 -23.57 -8.81
C LYS A 165 5.90 -24.68 -8.68
N ASN A 166 7.04 -24.40 -8.06
CA ASN A 166 8.10 -25.37 -7.81
C ASN A 166 7.87 -26.24 -6.55
N ASN A 167 6.79 -25.98 -5.78
CA ASN A 167 6.48 -26.67 -4.52
C ASN A 167 4.97 -26.94 -4.40
N ILE A 168 4.39 -27.58 -5.41
CA ILE A 168 2.94 -27.79 -5.55
C ILE A 168 2.34 -28.52 -4.34
N ASP A 169 3.08 -29.46 -3.74
CA ASP A 169 2.70 -30.23 -2.57
C ASP A 169 2.56 -29.40 -1.29
N LYS A 170 3.12 -28.18 -1.26
CA LYS A 170 3.09 -27.22 -0.13
C LYS A 170 1.98 -26.19 -0.25
N ILE A 171 1.33 -26.10 -1.42
CA ILE A 171 0.35 -25.03 -1.70
C ILE A 171 -0.90 -25.20 -0.84
N ASN A 172 -1.29 -24.13 -0.17
CA ASN A 172 -2.64 -23.96 0.35
C ASN A 172 -3.52 -23.37 -0.77
N TRP A 173 -4.25 -24.21 -1.49
CA TRP A 173 -5.06 -23.83 -2.65
C TRP A 173 -6.19 -22.83 -2.31
N ARG A 174 -6.71 -22.89 -1.08
CA ARG A 174 -7.66 -21.90 -0.56
C ARG A 174 -7.03 -20.51 -0.47
N ALA A 175 -5.84 -20.42 0.11
CA ALA A 175 -5.08 -19.17 0.18
C ALA A 175 -4.61 -18.70 -1.20
N LEU A 176 -4.22 -19.64 -2.08
CA LEU A 176 -3.85 -19.34 -3.46
C LEU A 176 -5.01 -18.72 -4.25
N SER A 177 -6.26 -19.13 -3.97
CA SER A 177 -7.44 -18.55 -4.63
C SER A 177 -7.62 -17.05 -4.33
N LEU A 178 -7.05 -16.53 -3.22
CA LEU A 178 -7.00 -15.10 -2.91
C LEU A 178 -5.88 -14.36 -3.64
N ASN A 179 -4.87 -15.08 -4.16
CA ASN A 179 -3.67 -14.48 -4.72
C ASN A 179 -3.94 -13.87 -6.10
N PRO A 180 -3.81 -12.53 -6.28
CA PRO A 180 -4.12 -11.88 -7.55
C PRO A 180 -3.21 -12.28 -8.71
N SER A 181 -2.01 -12.79 -8.42
CA SER A 181 -1.06 -13.25 -9.43
C SER A 181 -1.22 -14.72 -9.79
N ALA A 182 -2.15 -15.45 -9.14
CA ALA A 182 -2.28 -16.90 -9.31
C ALA A 182 -3.31 -17.33 -10.34
N LEU A 183 -4.06 -16.41 -10.98
CA LEU A 183 -5.21 -16.79 -11.80
C LEU A 183 -4.89 -17.77 -12.93
N ASP A 184 -3.80 -17.56 -13.67
CA ASP A 184 -3.41 -18.49 -14.75
C ASP A 184 -3.03 -19.85 -14.20
N PHE A 185 -2.36 -19.89 -13.06
CA PHE A 185 -2.02 -21.15 -12.40
C PHE A 185 -3.27 -21.87 -11.83
N LEU A 186 -4.26 -21.13 -11.36
CA LEU A 186 -5.56 -21.67 -10.95
C LEU A 186 -6.35 -22.23 -12.14
N LYS A 187 -6.34 -21.55 -13.31
CA LYS A 187 -6.96 -22.07 -14.55
C LYS A 187 -6.33 -23.37 -15.02
N GLU A 188 -5.03 -23.55 -14.81
CA GLU A 188 -4.33 -24.82 -15.08
C GLU A 188 -4.72 -25.94 -14.07
N ASN A 189 -5.31 -25.58 -12.93
CA ASN A 189 -5.68 -26.50 -11.84
C ASN A 189 -7.13 -26.27 -11.37
N PRO A 190 -8.16 -26.39 -12.23
CA PRO A 190 -9.52 -25.97 -11.95
C PRO A 190 -10.18 -26.71 -10.77
N ASP A 191 -9.83 -27.98 -10.55
CA ASP A 191 -10.33 -28.79 -9.43
C ASP A 191 -9.81 -28.31 -8.06
N ARG A 192 -8.85 -27.44 -8.03
CA ARG A 192 -8.20 -26.90 -6.81
C ARG A 192 -8.71 -25.52 -6.44
N ILE A 193 -9.54 -24.87 -7.26
CA ILE A 193 -10.06 -23.53 -7.01
C ILE A 193 -11.04 -23.55 -5.83
N ASP A 194 -10.80 -22.71 -4.83
CA ASP A 194 -11.81 -22.42 -3.82
C ASP A 194 -12.66 -21.22 -4.29
N TRP A 195 -13.81 -21.51 -4.88
CA TRP A 195 -14.71 -20.52 -5.48
C TRP A 195 -15.27 -19.49 -4.50
N ARG A 196 -15.31 -19.80 -3.21
CA ARG A 196 -15.67 -18.81 -2.19
C ARG A 196 -14.57 -17.78 -2.02
N PHE A 197 -13.29 -18.18 -2.12
CA PHE A 197 -12.14 -17.31 -1.97
C PHE A 197 -11.81 -16.55 -3.26
N ILE A 198 -12.13 -17.07 -4.44
CA ILE A 198 -12.03 -16.33 -5.71
C ILE A 198 -12.82 -15.03 -5.68
N GLN A 199 -13.98 -14.99 -5.03
CA GLN A 199 -14.79 -13.79 -4.89
C GLN A 199 -14.07 -12.65 -4.12
N MET A 200 -13.04 -12.97 -3.37
CA MET A 200 -12.23 -12.04 -2.60
C MET A 200 -10.91 -11.69 -3.30
N ASN A 201 -10.59 -12.36 -4.41
CA ASN A 201 -9.39 -12.10 -5.18
C ASN A 201 -9.49 -10.70 -5.85
N PRO A 202 -8.55 -9.77 -5.58
CA PRO A 202 -8.66 -8.39 -6.07
C PRO A 202 -8.39 -8.24 -7.57
N ASN A 203 -7.95 -9.29 -8.27
CA ASN A 203 -7.79 -9.27 -9.72
C ASN A 203 -9.17 -9.27 -10.41
N PRO A 204 -9.49 -8.29 -11.29
CA PRO A 204 -10.79 -8.22 -11.98
C PRO A 204 -11.14 -9.50 -12.77
N ASP A 205 -10.14 -10.20 -13.32
CA ASP A 205 -10.35 -11.43 -14.08
C ASP A 205 -10.87 -12.58 -13.20
N ALA A 206 -10.65 -12.53 -11.88
CA ALA A 206 -11.22 -13.51 -10.95
C ALA A 206 -12.75 -13.42 -10.89
N ILE A 207 -13.30 -12.21 -10.97
CA ILE A 207 -14.75 -11.99 -11.04
C ILE A 207 -15.30 -12.46 -12.39
N SER A 208 -14.59 -12.20 -13.49
CA SER A 208 -14.98 -12.71 -14.81
C SER A 208 -15.02 -14.25 -14.82
N MET A 209 -13.99 -14.87 -14.25
CA MET A 209 -13.92 -16.33 -14.10
C MET A 209 -15.08 -16.89 -13.24
N LEU A 210 -15.45 -16.21 -12.14
CA LEU A 210 -16.61 -16.59 -11.32
C LEU A 210 -17.91 -16.52 -12.12
N LEU A 211 -18.10 -15.50 -12.95
CA LEU A 211 -19.32 -15.31 -13.76
C LEU A 211 -19.45 -16.34 -14.90
N GLU A 212 -18.34 -16.90 -15.36
CA GLU A 212 -18.31 -18.02 -16.31
C GLU A 212 -18.74 -19.36 -15.67
N HIS A 213 -18.80 -19.40 -14.32
CA HIS A 213 -19.16 -20.59 -13.53
C HIS A 213 -20.41 -20.34 -12.67
N PRO A 214 -21.62 -20.20 -13.29
CA PRO A 214 -22.85 -19.79 -12.61
C PRO A 214 -23.38 -20.80 -11.56
N GLU A 215 -22.83 -22.02 -11.54
CA GLU A 215 -23.07 -23.02 -10.50
C GLU A 215 -22.53 -22.56 -9.12
N HIS A 216 -21.59 -21.59 -9.08
CA HIS A 216 -21.06 -21.03 -7.86
C HIS A 216 -21.80 -19.75 -7.48
N LYS A 217 -22.43 -19.77 -6.30
CA LYS A 217 -23.22 -18.65 -5.81
C LYS A 217 -22.35 -17.43 -5.49
N ILE A 218 -22.76 -16.27 -5.99
CA ILE A 218 -22.16 -14.96 -5.63
C ILE A 218 -22.54 -14.61 -4.20
N ASP A 219 -21.53 -14.35 -3.37
CA ASP A 219 -21.69 -13.79 -2.04
C ASP A 219 -21.42 -12.27 -2.07
N TRP A 220 -22.49 -11.50 -2.09
CA TRP A 220 -22.43 -10.05 -2.22
C TRP A 220 -21.70 -9.33 -1.06
N PHE A 221 -21.58 -9.97 0.11
CA PHE A 221 -20.76 -9.47 1.20
C PHE A 221 -19.27 -9.41 0.81
N TYR A 222 -18.74 -10.48 0.23
CA TYR A 222 -17.34 -10.53 -0.21
C TYR A 222 -17.12 -9.72 -1.48
N VAL A 223 -18.02 -9.84 -2.44
CA VAL A 223 -17.92 -9.12 -3.72
C VAL A 223 -17.98 -7.61 -3.51
N SER A 224 -18.81 -7.09 -2.60
CA SER A 224 -18.91 -5.64 -2.37
C SER A 224 -17.62 -5.01 -1.85
N LYS A 225 -16.85 -5.70 -1.05
CA LYS A 225 -15.54 -5.20 -0.58
C LYS A 225 -14.38 -5.46 -1.54
N ASN A 226 -14.61 -6.21 -2.63
CA ASN A 226 -13.58 -6.58 -3.59
C ASN A 226 -13.34 -5.46 -4.63
N PRO A 227 -12.14 -4.85 -4.70
CA PRO A 227 -11.83 -3.81 -5.69
C PRO A 227 -11.97 -4.28 -7.14
N GLY A 228 -11.72 -5.56 -7.41
CA GLY A 228 -11.87 -6.17 -8.74
C GLY A 228 -13.32 -6.29 -9.21
N ALA A 229 -14.30 -6.20 -8.29
CA ALA A 229 -15.71 -6.40 -8.59
C ALA A 229 -16.49 -5.12 -8.93
N ILE A 230 -15.84 -3.95 -8.97
CA ILE A 230 -16.55 -2.66 -9.07
C ILE A 230 -17.54 -2.60 -10.24
N ASN A 231 -17.17 -3.13 -11.41
CA ASN A 231 -18.07 -3.14 -12.58
C ASN A 231 -19.32 -4.01 -12.35
N LEU A 232 -19.16 -5.13 -11.63
CA LEU A 232 -20.30 -5.98 -11.27
C LEU A 232 -21.23 -5.26 -10.29
N LEU A 233 -20.67 -4.52 -9.32
CA LEU A 233 -21.44 -3.76 -8.31
C LEU A 233 -22.21 -2.59 -8.93
N VAL A 234 -21.59 -1.83 -9.83
CA VAL A 234 -22.24 -0.73 -10.56
C VAL A 234 -23.45 -1.24 -11.36
N ASN A 235 -23.37 -2.43 -11.94
CA ASN A 235 -24.45 -3.02 -12.71
C ASN A 235 -25.52 -3.73 -11.84
N ASN A 236 -25.29 -3.87 -10.52
CA ASN A 236 -26.20 -4.55 -9.59
C ASN A 236 -26.34 -3.79 -8.27
N PRO A 237 -26.78 -2.51 -8.28
CA PRO A 237 -26.79 -1.68 -7.07
C PRO A 237 -27.76 -2.19 -5.98
N ASP A 238 -28.78 -2.95 -6.35
CA ASP A 238 -29.73 -3.62 -5.45
C ASP A 238 -29.11 -4.79 -4.68
N LYS A 239 -27.97 -5.30 -5.10
CA LYS A 239 -27.21 -6.40 -4.47
C LYS A 239 -26.05 -5.92 -3.61
N VAL A 240 -25.68 -4.65 -3.73
CA VAL A 240 -24.54 -4.10 -2.99
C VAL A 240 -24.74 -4.22 -1.49
N ASN A 241 -23.74 -4.81 -0.82
CA ASN A 241 -23.64 -4.72 0.63
C ASN A 241 -22.90 -3.42 0.99
N TRP A 242 -23.65 -2.40 1.40
CA TRP A 242 -23.14 -1.06 1.65
C TRP A 242 -22.18 -1.00 2.85
N ASP A 243 -22.37 -1.84 3.87
CA ASP A 243 -21.49 -1.90 5.03
C ASP A 243 -20.07 -2.33 4.65
N THR A 244 -19.96 -3.19 3.64
CA THR A 244 -18.66 -3.69 3.16
C THR A 244 -18.12 -2.91 1.95
N LEU A 245 -18.96 -2.16 1.24
CA LEU A 245 -18.55 -1.39 0.07
C LEU A 245 -17.56 -0.29 0.44
N THR A 246 -17.70 0.36 1.60
CA THR A 246 -16.84 1.48 2.01
C THR A 246 -15.36 1.07 2.09
N VAL A 247 -15.06 -0.20 2.40
CA VAL A 247 -13.66 -0.70 2.42
C VAL A 247 -13.14 -1.06 1.02
N ASN A 248 -13.98 -1.01 -0.01
CA ASN A 248 -13.56 -1.27 -1.39
C ASN A 248 -12.85 -0.03 -1.97
N LYS A 249 -11.55 -0.15 -2.22
CA LYS A 249 -10.70 0.96 -2.68
C LYS A 249 -11.15 1.59 -4.01
N ASN A 250 -11.98 0.91 -4.81
CA ASN A 250 -12.46 1.40 -6.10
C ASN A 250 -13.90 1.91 -6.04
N SER A 251 -14.50 2.02 -4.84
CA SER A 251 -15.92 2.33 -4.66
C SER A 251 -16.29 3.80 -4.68
N SER A 252 -15.32 4.74 -4.68
CA SER A 252 -15.56 6.18 -4.49
C SER A 252 -16.67 6.75 -5.40
N HIS A 253 -16.67 6.37 -6.70
CA HIS A 253 -17.70 6.82 -7.63
C HIS A 253 -19.09 6.27 -7.29
N LEU A 254 -19.18 5.00 -6.88
CA LEU A 254 -20.46 4.38 -6.49
C LEU A 254 -20.95 4.96 -5.15
N LEU A 255 -20.06 5.22 -4.22
CA LEU A 255 -20.37 5.85 -2.93
C LEU A 255 -20.84 7.29 -3.10
N ASP A 256 -20.33 8.04 -4.07
CA ASP A 256 -20.77 9.42 -4.35
C ASP A 256 -22.25 9.49 -4.75
N LEU A 257 -22.79 8.43 -5.35
CA LEU A 257 -24.22 8.32 -5.68
C LEU A 257 -25.10 8.07 -4.45
N TYR A 258 -24.53 7.58 -3.34
CA TYR A 258 -25.24 7.16 -2.14
C TYR A 258 -24.53 7.64 -0.85
N PRO A 259 -24.36 8.97 -0.66
CA PRO A 259 -23.54 9.51 0.43
C PRO A 259 -24.05 9.15 1.84
N ASP A 260 -25.33 8.84 1.99
CA ASP A 260 -25.93 8.41 3.26
C ASP A 260 -25.53 6.98 3.68
N LYS A 261 -24.91 6.23 2.77
CA LYS A 261 -24.43 4.85 3.00
C LYS A 261 -22.95 4.77 3.34
N ILE A 262 -22.25 5.91 3.37
CA ILE A 262 -20.79 5.95 3.55
C ILE A 262 -20.42 5.83 5.03
N ASP A 263 -19.51 4.90 5.35
CA ASP A 263 -18.71 4.96 6.57
C ASP A 263 -17.53 5.93 6.37
N TRP A 264 -17.71 7.16 6.85
CA TRP A 264 -16.75 8.24 6.67
C TRP A 264 -15.43 8.01 7.40
N SER A 265 -15.40 7.20 8.45
CA SER A 265 -14.17 6.86 9.16
C SER A 265 -13.24 6.04 8.26
N TYR A 266 -13.77 4.99 7.61
CA TYR A 266 -13.02 4.21 6.64
C TYR A 266 -12.67 4.98 5.37
N LEU A 267 -13.64 5.77 4.86
CA LEU A 267 -13.42 6.51 3.62
C LEU A 267 -12.32 7.55 3.79
N SER A 268 -12.24 8.21 4.94
CA SER A 268 -11.27 9.28 5.19
C SER A 268 -9.81 8.82 5.09
N GLU A 269 -9.51 7.56 5.42
CA GLU A 269 -8.15 7.03 5.30
C GLU A 269 -7.78 6.53 3.88
N GLN A 270 -8.77 6.43 2.97
CA GLN A 270 -8.53 5.87 1.62
C GLN A 270 -8.00 6.93 0.65
N GLU A 271 -6.84 6.67 0.06
CA GLU A 271 -6.17 7.56 -0.90
C GLU A 271 -7.07 7.91 -2.10
N ASN A 272 -7.74 6.91 -2.68
CA ASN A 272 -8.59 7.08 -3.87
C ASN A 272 -9.90 7.85 -3.59
N ALA A 273 -10.18 8.19 -2.33
CA ALA A 273 -11.40 8.88 -1.93
C ALA A 273 -11.22 10.37 -1.66
N ILE A 274 -10.02 10.93 -1.85
CA ILE A 274 -9.72 12.32 -1.48
C ILE A 274 -10.70 13.32 -2.11
N ASP A 275 -11.05 13.16 -3.39
CA ASP A 275 -11.98 14.05 -4.09
C ASP A 275 -13.39 13.99 -3.47
N LEU A 276 -13.84 12.77 -3.11
CA LEU A 276 -15.11 12.56 -2.44
C LEU A 276 -15.11 13.15 -1.01
N ILE A 277 -14.03 12.97 -0.27
CA ILE A 277 -13.82 13.56 1.06
C ILE A 277 -13.89 15.09 0.96
N MET A 278 -13.22 15.69 -0.01
CA MET A 278 -13.18 17.14 -0.20
C MET A 278 -14.54 17.72 -0.66
N LYS A 279 -15.39 16.90 -1.30
CA LYS A 279 -16.77 17.27 -1.64
C LYS A 279 -17.68 17.38 -0.38
N TYR A 280 -17.36 16.63 0.68
CA TYR A 280 -18.10 16.58 1.93
C TYR A 280 -17.24 16.90 3.15
N PRO A 281 -16.64 18.11 3.26
CA PRO A 281 -15.63 18.42 4.29
C PRO A 281 -16.17 18.35 5.72
N SER A 282 -17.49 18.52 5.93
CA SER A 282 -18.12 18.35 7.25
C SER A 282 -18.21 16.90 7.72
N LYS A 283 -17.96 15.94 6.83
CA LYS A 283 -17.99 14.49 7.11
C LYS A 283 -16.62 13.89 7.34
N ILE A 284 -15.55 14.67 7.20
CA ILE A 284 -14.18 14.20 7.42
C ILE A 284 -14.02 13.65 8.82
N ASP A 285 -13.55 12.40 8.92
CA ASP A 285 -13.05 11.88 10.19
C ASP A 285 -11.62 12.38 10.41
N TRP A 286 -11.47 13.40 11.25
CA TRP A 286 -10.20 14.05 11.55
C TRP A 286 -9.20 13.15 12.28
N LYS A 287 -9.62 11.97 12.74
CA LYS A 287 -8.72 10.98 13.32
C LYS A 287 -8.04 10.15 12.23
N THR A 288 -8.81 9.61 11.30
CA THR A 288 -8.32 8.65 10.30
C THR A 288 -7.76 9.30 9.03
N VAL A 289 -8.22 10.50 8.66
CA VAL A 289 -7.80 11.21 7.44
C VAL A 289 -6.28 11.47 7.39
N TRP A 290 -5.60 11.57 8.52
CA TRP A 290 -4.16 11.80 8.59
C TRP A 290 -3.32 10.62 8.06
N ARG A 291 -3.93 9.44 7.88
CA ARG A 291 -3.32 8.31 7.20
C ARG A 291 -3.36 8.43 5.68
N ASN A 292 -4.27 9.23 5.13
CA ASN A 292 -4.44 9.38 3.68
C ASN A 292 -3.27 10.16 3.09
N SER A 293 -2.47 9.53 2.21
CA SER A 293 -1.29 10.15 1.61
C SER A 293 -1.64 11.31 0.68
N ASN A 294 -2.84 11.34 0.11
CA ASN A 294 -3.29 12.37 -0.81
C ASN A 294 -3.73 13.70 -0.14
N ILE A 295 -3.68 13.78 1.19
CA ILE A 295 -3.73 15.08 1.89
C ILE A 295 -2.45 15.91 1.69
N PHE A 296 -1.39 15.30 1.17
CA PHE A 296 -0.12 15.93 0.83
C PHE A 296 -0.01 16.17 -0.68
N LYS A 297 0.78 17.14 -1.04
CA LYS A 297 1.24 17.38 -2.41
C LYS A 297 2.76 17.61 -2.41
N LEU A 298 3.40 17.36 -3.54
CA LEU A 298 4.78 17.79 -3.73
C LEU A 298 4.83 19.33 -3.69
N ARG A 299 5.78 19.90 -2.95
CA ARG A 299 6.04 21.33 -2.95
C ARG A 299 6.53 21.76 -4.32
N SER A 300 5.85 22.73 -4.95
CA SER A 300 6.28 23.28 -6.22
C SER A 300 7.39 24.32 -6.03
N PHE A 301 8.25 24.48 -7.05
CA PHE A 301 9.33 25.49 -7.04
C PHE A 301 8.80 26.90 -6.77
N ASN A 302 7.62 27.27 -7.31
CA ASN A 302 7.00 28.57 -7.09
C ASN A 302 6.57 28.83 -5.63
N GLU A 303 6.56 27.82 -4.77
CA GLU A 303 6.28 27.98 -3.33
C GLU A 303 7.54 28.26 -2.50
N PHE A 304 8.73 28.29 -3.14
CA PHE A 304 10.00 28.72 -2.55
C PHE A 304 10.33 30.20 -2.80
N LEU A 305 9.64 30.84 -3.74
CA LEU A 305 9.79 32.25 -4.11
C LEU A 305 8.74 33.12 -3.40
#